data_035a927782e052ae803208fd6a18f414
#
_entry.id   035a927782e052ae803208fd6a18f414
#
_cell.length_a   1.000
_cell.length_b   1.000
_cell.length_c   1.000
_cell.angle_alpha   90.00
_cell.angle_beta   90.00
_cell.angle_gamma   90.00
#
_symmetry.space_group_name_H-M   'P 1'
#
loop_
_entity.id
_entity.type
_entity.pdbx_description
1 polymer ?
#
loop_
_entity_poly.entity_id
_entity_poly.type
_entity_poly.pdbx_seq_one_letter_code
_entity_poly.pdbx_strand_id
1 'polypeptide(L)'
;MNKISIYSRNLFNKGCRVPLRGKVNEAVHTGLRVVDTILPIGRGQRQLIIGDRFTGKTNIYISTIINQNRNNFLKSIDGFGSKRLFGVYVGINQNVSLIYKIRYIFEKCNINWYNIIIATHTTSPAMLSYIAPYSGTAVAEYLRDNG
;
A
#
# COMPACT_ATOMS: atom_id res chain seq x y z
N MET A 1 -28.22 2.85 -3.10
CA MET A 1 -28.05 1.46 -2.63
C MET A 1 -26.73 0.95 -3.16
N ASN A 2 -25.69 0.97 -2.33
CA ASN A 2 -24.37 0.46 -2.72
C ASN A 2 -24.44 -1.06 -2.82
N LYS A 3 -24.25 -1.61 -4.00
CA LYS A 3 -24.04 -3.05 -4.17
C LYS A 3 -22.77 -3.42 -3.41
N ILE A 4 -22.91 -4.07 -2.26
CA ILE A 4 -21.82 -4.77 -1.60
C ILE A 4 -21.48 -5.94 -2.51
N SER A 5 -20.40 -5.85 -3.26
CA SER A 5 -19.93 -6.95 -4.06
C SER A 5 -19.40 -8.03 -3.11
N ILE A 6 -20.13 -9.13 -3.00
CA ILE A 6 -19.77 -10.27 -2.15
C ILE A 6 -18.73 -11.10 -2.90
N TYR A 7 -17.50 -10.60 -3.02
CA TYR A 7 -16.37 -11.42 -3.41
C TYR A 7 -15.72 -11.96 -2.15
N SER A 8 -15.91 -13.22 -1.86
CA SER A 8 -15.19 -13.90 -0.78
C SER A 8 -13.81 -14.35 -1.29
N ARG A 9 -12.75 -14.02 -0.56
CA ARG A 9 -11.40 -14.47 -0.84
C ARG A 9 -10.82 -15.13 0.43
N ASN A 10 -10.07 -16.20 0.24
CA ASN A 10 -9.40 -16.85 1.37
C ASN A 10 -8.37 -15.91 1.98
N LEU A 11 -8.42 -15.78 3.31
CA LEU A 11 -7.50 -14.94 4.08
C LEU A 11 -6.08 -15.53 4.09
N PHE A 12 -5.99 -16.86 4.14
CA PHE A 12 -4.75 -17.61 4.22
C PHE A 12 -4.50 -18.36 2.89
N ASN A 13 -3.95 -17.65 1.92
CA ASN A 13 -3.53 -18.25 0.66
C ASN A 13 -2.07 -18.71 0.74
N LYS A 14 -1.75 -19.82 0.07
CA LYS A 14 -0.34 -20.20 -0.13
C LYS A 14 0.34 -19.18 -1.01
N GLY A 15 1.53 -18.74 -0.59
CA GLY A 15 2.35 -17.83 -1.40
C GLY A 15 2.70 -18.43 -2.77
N CYS A 16 2.83 -17.56 -3.77
CA CYS A 16 3.25 -17.96 -5.12
C CYS A 16 4.64 -18.60 -5.07
N ARG A 17 4.79 -19.78 -5.70
CA ARG A 17 6.09 -20.48 -5.80
C ARG A 17 7.07 -19.69 -6.67
N VAL A 18 8.37 -19.83 -6.38
CA VAL A 18 9.43 -19.10 -7.09
C VAL A 18 9.36 -19.21 -8.62
N PRO A 19 9.09 -20.38 -9.24
CA PRO A 19 8.99 -20.50 -10.69
C PRO A 19 7.85 -19.72 -11.34
N LEU A 20 6.82 -19.38 -10.55
CA LEU A 20 5.64 -18.65 -11.03
C LEU A 20 5.73 -17.14 -10.83
N ARG A 21 6.84 -16.66 -10.26
CA ARG A 21 7.06 -15.21 -10.06
C ARG A 21 7.57 -14.59 -11.35
N GLY A 22 6.89 -13.52 -11.79
CA GLY A 22 7.35 -12.72 -12.93
C GLY A 22 8.65 -11.98 -12.63
N LYS A 23 9.33 -11.54 -13.69
CA LYS A 23 10.51 -10.68 -13.58
C LYS A 23 10.11 -9.30 -13.08
N VAL A 24 10.94 -8.71 -12.21
CA VAL A 24 10.80 -7.33 -11.76
C VAL A 24 11.48 -6.43 -12.78
N ASN A 25 10.71 -5.75 -13.61
CA ASN A 25 11.20 -4.90 -14.71
C ASN A 25 10.70 -3.46 -14.63
N GLU A 26 9.84 -3.13 -13.66
CA GLU A 26 9.32 -1.80 -13.45
C GLU A 26 9.74 -1.26 -12.08
N ALA A 27 10.17 0.01 -12.00
CA ALA A 27 10.53 0.66 -10.76
C ALA A 27 9.33 1.27 -10.03
N VAL A 28 9.40 1.27 -8.70
CA VAL A 28 8.52 2.05 -7.83
C VAL A 28 9.22 3.37 -7.54
N HIS A 29 8.67 4.48 -8.03
CA HIS A 29 9.20 5.81 -7.74
C HIS A 29 8.69 6.31 -6.40
N THR A 30 9.55 6.30 -5.39
CA THR A 30 9.17 6.74 -4.03
C THR A 30 9.04 8.25 -3.91
N GLY A 31 9.65 9.01 -4.82
CA GLY A 31 9.75 10.46 -4.76
C GLY A 31 10.85 10.94 -3.81
N LEU A 32 11.56 10.04 -3.17
CA LEU A 32 12.72 10.32 -2.34
C LEU A 32 13.99 10.09 -3.16
N ARG A 33 14.70 11.16 -3.48
CA ARG A 33 15.89 11.11 -4.37
C ARG A 33 16.90 10.06 -3.92
N VAL A 34 17.17 9.98 -2.61
CA VAL A 34 18.16 9.04 -2.06
C VAL A 34 17.74 7.59 -2.33
N VAL A 35 16.45 7.27 -2.14
CA VAL A 35 15.96 5.91 -2.39
C VAL A 35 15.94 5.61 -3.88
N ASP A 36 15.38 6.51 -4.68
CA ASP A 36 15.18 6.28 -6.11
C ASP A 36 16.51 6.20 -6.91
N THR A 37 17.59 6.84 -6.41
CA THR A 37 18.91 6.84 -7.07
C THR A 37 19.86 5.79 -6.54
N ILE A 38 19.90 5.55 -5.22
CA ILE A 38 20.89 4.66 -4.60
C ILE A 38 20.34 3.24 -4.44
N LEU A 39 19.08 3.11 -4.04
CA LEU A 39 18.41 1.83 -3.76
C LEU A 39 17.06 1.75 -4.48
N PRO A 40 17.03 1.75 -5.82
CA PRO A 40 15.77 1.71 -6.55
C PRO A 40 14.96 0.46 -6.19
N ILE A 41 13.69 0.65 -5.90
CA ILE A 41 12.77 -0.43 -5.51
C ILE A 41 11.97 -0.85 -6.74
N GLY A 42 11.94 -2.15 -7.03
CA GLY A 42 11.14 -2.71 -8.11
C GLY A 42 9.70 -3.01 -7.68
N ARG A 43 8.76 -2.96 -8.61
CA ARG A 43 7.37 -3.39 -8.38
C ARG A 43 7.32 -4.88 -8.11
N GLY A 44 6.80 -5.27 -6.95
CA GLY A 44 6.80 -6.64 -6.46
C GLY A 44 7.98 -6.98 -5.54
N GLN A 45 8.93 -6.07 -5.35
CA GLN A 45 10.03 -6.24 -4.42
C GLN A 45 9.55 -5.99 -2.99
N ARG A 46 9.96 -6.88 -2.06
CA ARG A 46 9.73 -6.70 -0.63
C ARG A 46 10.86 -5.91 -0.01
N GLN A 47 10.55 -4.81 0.64
CA GLN A 47 11.50 -3.93 1.29
C GLN A 47 11.24 -3.82 2.79
N LEU A 48 12.28 -3.85 3.60
CA LEU A 48 12.23 -3.64 5.04
C LEU A 48 12.69 -2.21 5.36
N ILE A 49 11.88 -1.47 6.13
CA ILE A 49 12.23 -0.17 6.67
C ILE A 49 12.22 -0.29 8.18
N ILE A 50 13.39 -0.22 8.80
CA ILE A 50 13.58 -0.36 10.24
C ILE A 50 14.27 0.88 10.83
N GLY A 51 13.98 1.19 12.07
CA GLY A 51 14.56 2.33 12.79
C GLY A 51 13.80 2.61 14.08
N ASP A 52 14.32 3.50 14.91
CA ASP A 52 13.73 3.90 16.18
C ASP A 52 12.43 4.71 16.01
N ARG A 53 11.77 5.00 17.14
CA ARG A 53 10.58 5.86 17.12
C ARG A 53 10.94 7.25 16.58
N PHE A 54 10.03 7.85 15.82
CA PHE A 54 10.16 9.20 15.25
C PHE A 54 11.29 9.41 14.22
N THR A 55 11.92 8.36 13.71
CA THR A 55 12.96 8.44 12.67
C THR A 55 12.41 8.66 11.24
N GLY A 56 11.11 8.86 11.09
CA GLY A 56 10.52 9.18 9.79
C GLY A 56 10.08 7.98 8.92
N LYS A 57 10.06 6.74 9.45
CA LYS A 57 9.63 5.55 8.70
C LYS A 57 8.28 5.71 8.00
N THR A 58 7.28 6.22 8.73
CA THR A 58 5.94 6.47 8.20
C THR A 58 5.95 7.54 7.11
N ASN A 59 6.83 8.54 7.20
CA ASN A 59 6.94 9.59 6.19
C ASN A 59 7.44 9.04 4.85
N ILE A 60 8.40 8.11 4.86
CA ILE A 60 8.90 7.44 3.64
C ILE A 60 7.73 6.78 2.91
N TYR A 61 6.93 6.05 3.64
CA TYR A 61 5.78 5.34 3.11
C TYR A 61 4.70 6.30 2.58
N ILE A 62 4.34 7.33 3.35
CA ILE A 62 3.34 8.34 2.94
C ILE A 62 3.81 9.09 1.69
N SER A 63 5.07 9.51 1.64
CA SER A 63 5.68 10.17 0.48
C SER A 63 5.62 9.29 -0.76
N THR A 64 5.89 7.98 -0.60
CA THR A 64 5.81 7.01 -1.70
C THR A 64 4.39 6.92 -2.26
N ILE A 65 3.38 6.82 -1.40
CA ILE A 65 1.97 6.79 -1.82
C ILE A 65 1.58 8.06 -2.56
N ILE A 66 1.92 9.22 -2.02
CA ILE A 66 1.60 10.52 -2.64
C ILE A 66 2.25 10.61 -4.03
N ASN A 67 3.52 10.24 -4.14
CA ASN A 67 4.23 10.28 -5.41
C ASN A 67 3.65 9.29 -6.44
N GLN A 68 3.30 8.09 -6.03
CA GLN A 68 2.66 7.10 -6.92
C GLN A 68 1.29 7.57 -7.43
N ASN A 69 0.52 8.26 -6.61
CA ASN A 69 -0.74 8.85 -7.05
C ASN A 69 -0.53 9.95 -8.10
N ARG A 70 0.44 10.83 -7.89
CA ARG A 70 0.83 11.83 -8.88
C ARG A 70 1.21 11.16 -10.21
N ASN A 71 1.99 10.09 -10.15
CA ASN A 71 2.37 9.31 -11.33
C ASN A 71 1.17 8.63 -12.00
N ASN A 72 0.22 8.10 -11.22
CA ASN A 72 -1.02 7.53 -11.74
C ASN A 72 -1.86 8.57 -12.49
N PHE A 73 -1.91 9.80 -11.97
CA PHE A 73 -2.61 10.91 -12.61
C PHE A 73 -1.96 11.33 -13.93
N LEU A 74 -0.64 11.52 -13.94
CA LEU A 74 0.12 11.89 -15.15
C LEU A 74 -0.04 10.82 -16.25
N LYS A 75 0.05 9.55 -15.89
CA LYS A 75 -0.16 8.42 -16.84
C LYS A 75 -1.57 8.35 -17.41
N SER A 76 -2.56 8.86 -16.69
CA SER A 76 -3.94 8.95 -17.20
C SER A 76 -4.07 10.01 -18.30
N ILE A 77 -3.23 11.03 -18.30
CA ILE A 77 -3.21 12.11 -19.30
C ILE A 77 -2.45 11.66 -20.56
N ASP A 78 -1.33 10.96 -20.39
CA ASP A 78 -0.44 10.61 -21.50
C ASP A 78 -0.94 9.43 -22.36
N GLY A 79 -2.07 8.81 -22.01
CA GLY A 79 -2.66 7.69 -22.76
C GLY A 79 -1.81 6.41 -22.81
N PHE A 80 -0.61 6.43 -22.23
CA PHE A 80 0.23 5.25 -22.12
C PHE A 80 -0.37 4.29 -21.08
N GLY A 81 -0.86 3.14 -21.53
CA GLY A 81 -1.55 2.11 -20.76
C GLY A 81 -0.72 1.41 -19.69
N SER A 82 0.13 2.14 -18.97
CA SER A 82 0.88 1.56 -17.86
C SER A 82 -0.05 1.34 -16.66
N LYS A 83 0.04 0.15 -16.08
CA LYS A 83 -0.78 -0.29 -14.95
C LYS A 83 -0.70 0.71 -13.78
N ARG A 84 -1.86 1.12 -13.29
CA ARG A 84 -1.98 1.99 -12.11
C ARG A 84 -1.51 1.23 -10.88
N LEU A 85 -0.99 1.97 -9.91
CA LEU A 85 -0.52 1.39 -8.65
C LEU A 85 -1.49 1.79 -7.53
N PHE A 86 -2.05 0.79 -6.85
CA PHE A 86 -2.92 0.99 -5.69
C PHE A 86 -2.10 0.84 -4.41
N GLY A 87 -2.37 1.68 -3.41
CA GLY A 87 -1.75 1.60 -2.11
C GLY A 87 -2.67 0.95 -1.07
N VAL A 88 -2.14 -0.01 -0.32
CA VAL A 88 -2.84 -0.57 0.85
C VAL A 88 -1.98 -0.33 2.09
N TYR A 89 -2.47 0.54 2.96
CA TYR A 89 -1.84 0.80 4.26
C TYR A 89 -2.38 -0.15 5.32
N VAL A 90 -1.49 -0.90 5.95
CA VAL A 90 -1.86 -1.76 7.08
C VAL A 90 -1.17 -1.25 8.34
N GLY A 91 -1.93 -0.62 9.22
CA GLY A 91 -1.46 -0.14 10.52
C GLY A 91 -1.82 -1.13 11.64
N ILE A 92 -0.82 -1.65 12.34
CA ILE A 92 -1.02 -2.60 13.43
C ILE A 92 -0.69 -1.91 14.75
N ASN A 93 -1.62 -1.99 15.73
CA ASN A 93 -1.48 -1.38 17.05
C ASN A 93 -1.10 0.12 17.00
N GLN A 94 -1.74 0.86 16.10
CA GLN A 94 -1.48 2.28 15.93
C GLN A 94 -2.34 3.14 16.85
N ASN A 95 -1.80 4.29 17.24
CA ASN A 95 -2.61 5.32 17.93
C ASN A 95 -3.67 5.87 16.97
N VAL A 96 -4.86 6.05 17.48
CA VAL A 96 -6.01 6.59 16.73
C VAL A 96 -5.67 7.92 16.05
N SER A 97 -4.94 8.81 16.75
CA SER A 97 -4.50 10.11 16.24
C SER A 97 -3.61 9.99 14.98
N LEU A 98 -2.75 8.96 14.92
CA LEU A 98 -1.90 8.72 13.75
C LEU A 98 -2.74 8.26 12.54
N ILE A 99 -3.72 7.39 12.78
CA ILE A 99 -4.63 6.92 11.73
C ILE A 99 -5.43 8.09 11.14
N TYR A 100 -6.00 8.94 11.99
CA TYR A 100 -6.70 10.15 11.53
C TYR A 100 -5.78 11.11 10.78
N LYS A 101 -4.54 11.28 11.22
CA LYS A 101 -3.54 12.11 10.52
C LYS A 101 -3.26 11.57 9.11
N ILE A 102 -3.07 10.26 8.97
CA ILE A 102 -2.83 9.62 7.66
C ILE A 102 -4.06 9.81 6.75
N ARG A 103 -5.25 9.55 7.29
CA ARG A 103 -6.50 9.76 6.56
C ARG A 103 -6.64 11.21 6.08
N TYR A 104 -6.40 12.18 6.97
CA TYR A 104 -6.45 13.60 6.63
C TYR A 104 -5.47 13.96 5.50
N ILE A 105 -4.24 13.42 5.55
CA ILE A 105 -3.25 13.63 4.48
C ILE A 105 -3.77 13.06 3.15
N PHE A 106 -4.37 11.88 3.16
CA PHE A 106 -4.92 11.25 1.96
C PHE A 106 -6.09 12.06 1.39
N GLU A 107 -6.96 12.59 2.22
CA GLU A 107 -8.06 13.47 1.83
C GLU A 107 -7.54 14.79 1.23
N LYS A 108 -6.59 15.43 1.91
CA LYS A 108 -5.99 16.69 1.46
C LYS A 108 -5.26 16.58 0.12
N CYS A 109 -4.64 15.44 -0.14
CA CYS A 109 -3.93 15.16 -1.40
C CYS A 109 -4.83 14.56 -2.48
N ASN A 110 -6.14 14.38 -2.25
CA ASN A 110 -7.09 13.74 -3.17
C ASN A 110 -6.66 12.35 -3.64
N ILE A 111 -6.07 11.56 -2.74
CA ILE A 111 -5.50 10.25 -3.07
C ILE A 111 -6.34 9.06 -2.58
N ASN A 112 -7.53 9.32 -2.06
CA ASN A 112 -8.42 8.28 -1.49
C ASN A 112 -8.87 7.23 -2.50
N TRP A 113 -8.95 7.59 -3.80
CA TRP A 113 -9.43 6.70 -4.86
C TRP A 113 -8.53 5.51 -5.15
N TYR A 114 -7.25 5.62 -4.83
CA TYR A 114 -6.22 4.61 -5.11
C TYR A 114 -5.61 4.02 -3.85
N ASN A 115 -6.14 4.37 -2.67
CA ASN A 115 -5.53 3.96 -1.41
C ASN A 115 -6.56 3.44 -0.41
N ILE A 116 -6.23 2.33 0.23
CA ILE A 116 -7.04 1.68 1.24
C ILE A 116 -6.28 1.69 2.55
N ILE A 117 -6.95 2.07 3.64
CA ILE A 117 -6.39 2.06 4.99
C ILE A 117 -7.07 0.95 5.80
N ILE A 118 -6.28 0.00 6.28
CA ILE A 118 -6.68 -1.05 7.21
C ILE A 118 -5.87 -0.83 8.48
N ALA A 119 -6.53 -0.52 9.60
CA ALA A 119 -5.80 -0.23 10.83
C ALA A 119 -6.47 -0.84 12.06
N THR A 120 -5.64 -1.31 12.98
CA THR A 120 -6.05 -1.74 14.32
C THR A 120 -5.49 -0.80 15.37
N HIS A 121 -6.30 -0.53 16.40
CA HIS A 121 -5.91 0.33 17.52
C HIS A 121 -5.12 -0.44 18.56
N THR A 122 -4.43 0.29 19.43
CA THR A 122 -3.77 -0.30 20.62
C THR A 122 -4.74 -0.97 21.59
N THR A 123 -6.01 -0.56 21.58
CA THR A 123 -7.08 -1.12 22.42
C THR A 123 -7.87 -2.25 21.72
N SER A 124 -7.54 -2.58 20.47
CA SER A 124 -8.22 -3.64 19.73
C SER A 124 -7.83 -5.02 20.27
N PRO A 125 -8.73 -6.02 20.21
CA PRO A 125 -8.39 -7.39 20.54
C PRO A 125 -7.16 -7.89 19.76
N ALA A 126 -6.29 -8.67 20.41
CA ALA A 126 -5.07 -9.18 19.81
C ALA A 126 -5.30 -9.96 18.50
N MET A 127 -6.45 -10.66 18.42
CA MET A 127 -6.84 -11.40 17.22
C MET A 127 -7.01 -10.50 16.00
N LEU A 128 -7.56 -9.29 16.16
CA LEU A 128 -7.70 -8.32 15.05
C LEU A 128 -6.33 -7.83 14.58
N SER A 129 -5.41 -7.59 15.51
CA SER A 129 -4.03 -7.21 15.18
C SER A 129 -3.28 -8.31 14.43
N TYR A 130 -3.55 -9.57 14.77
CA TYR A 130 -3.00 -10.72 14.06
C TYR A 130 -3.56 -10.88 12.64
N ILE A 131 -4.86 -10.67 12.46
CA ILE A 131 -5.54 -10.84 11.16
C ILE A 131 -5.31 -9.65 10.21
N ALA A 132 -5.05 -8.45 10.72
CA ALA A 132 -4.93 -7.25 9.92
C ALA A 132 -3.95 -7.35 8.73
N PRO A 133 -2.71 -7.88 8.85
CA PRO A 133 -1.79 -8.01 7.74
C PRO A 133 -2.30 -8.98 6.66
N TYR A 134 -2.96 -10.05 7.05
CA TYR A 134 -3.56 -11.01 6.12
C TYR A 134 -4.73 -10.39 5.35
N SER A 135 -5.57 -9.62 6.03
CA SER A 135 -6.66 -8.86 5.40
C SER A 135 -6.13 -7.86 4.38
N GLY A 136 -5.08 -7.12 4.75
CA GLY A 136 -4.43 -6.17 3.85
C GLY A 136 -3.82 -6.85 2.62
N THR A 137 -3.18 -7.99 2.81
CA THR A 137 -2.62 -8.78 1.71
C THR A 137 -3.72 -9.32 0.80
N ALA A 138 -4.82 -9.85 1.35
CA ALA A 138 -5.95 -10.35 0.57
C ALA A 138 -6.58 -9.26 -0.30
N VAL A 139 -6.73 -8.04 0.23
CA VAL A 139 -7.22 -6.88 -0.52
C VAL A 139 -6.22 -6.48 -1.62
N ALA A 140 -4.93 -6.42 -1.31
CA ALA A 140 -3.89 -6.09 -2.28
C ALA A 140 -3.81 -7.11 -3.43
N GLU A 141 -3.93 -8.39 -3.12
CA GLU A 141 -3.99 -9.46 -4.12
C GLU A 141 -5.24 -9.36 -5.00
N TYR A 142 -6.39 -9.03 -4.40
CA TYR A 142 -7.62 -8.81 -5.17
C TYR A 142 -7.46 -7.67 -6.18
N LEU A 143 -6.88 -6.54 -5.76
CA LEU A 143 -6.60 -5.40 -6.64
C LEU A 143 -5.59 -5.76 -7.74
N ARG A 144 -4.56 -6.53 -7.43
CA ARG A 144 -3.57 -6.99 -8.40
C ARG A 144 -4.19 -7.90 -9.47
N ASP A 145 -5.08 -8.79 -9.07
CA ASP A 145 -5.63 -9.82 -9.96
C ASP A 145 -6.76 -9.28 -10.85
N ASN A 146 -7.41 -8.18 -10.46
CA ASN A 146 -8.54 -7.57 -11.18
C ASN A 146 -8.24 -6.19 -11.78
N GLY A 147 -7.06 -5.63 -11.58
CA GLY A 147 -6.62 -4.30 -12.06
C GLY A 147 -5.50 -4.39 -13.02
#